data_ba889ad12d12671c46e7ebc068bc8f71
#
_entry.id   ba889ad12d12671c46e7ebc068bc8f71
#
_cell.length_a   1.000
_cell.length_b   1.000
_cell.length_c   1.000
_cell.angle_alpha   90.00
_cell.angle_beta   90.00
_cell.angle_gamma   90.00
#
_symmetry.space_group_name_H-M   'P 1'
#
loop_
_entity.id
_entity.type
_entity.pdbx_description
1 polymer ?
#
loop_
_entity_poly.entity_id
_entity_poly.type
_entity_poly.pdbx_seq_one_letter_code
_entity_poly.pdbx_strand_id
1 'polypeptide(L)'
;MASETIPGNGAVVLTSIAAPNDVMRRIAEDCVRLGMKFYVIGDTKSPPAFVLDGCDYYSVDDQVATGLAFAKLCPTRHYARKNVGYLLAMRQPIDFIAETDDDNMPSEDFYAPLPREVRVPQLARCGWVNVYRYYTDRLIWPRGLPLDAINDPLPTLGEPVQVCAPIQQGLADENPDVDAIYRLALPLPLPFSFERKVRLALGDNAWCPYNSQNTIYYREAFPLLYLPAYCSFRMTDIWRSLVAQRICWANDWTILFREATVVQDRNDHNLMRDFEDEVSGYLGNRRISQILADLPIKGGINNLPADMRACYAALVGNSFVGAEEQPLLDAYLDDLARTG
;
A
#
# COMPACT_ATOMS: atom_id res chain seq x y z
N MET A 1 -9.37 -2.03 28.70
CA MET A 1 -8.46 -0.89 28.84
C MET A 1 -8.57 -0.12 27.54
N ALA A 2 -9.16 1.08 27.55
CA ALA A 2 -9.25 1.90 26.36
C ALA A 2 -7.83 2.22 25.89
N SER A 3 -7.52 1.92 24.64
CA SER A 3 -6.30 2.34 23.96
C SER A 3 -6.31 3.86 23.99
N GLU A 4 -5.35 4.48 24.66
CA GLU A 4 -4.99 5.87 24.42
C GLU A 4 -4.40 5.94 22.99
N THR A 5 -5.28 6.01 22.02
CA THR A 5 -4.92 6.37 20.64
C THR A 5 -4.58 7.85 20.68
N ILE A 6 -3.30 8.17 20.60
CA ILE A 6 -2.85 9.52 20.31
C ILE A 6 -3.35 9.83 18.90
N PRO A 7 -4.22 10.84 18.70
CA PRO A 7 -4.51 11.32 17.36
C PRO A 7 -3.19 11.86 16.80
N GLY A 8 -2.53 11.05 15.98
CA GLY A 8 -1.25 11.44 15.39
C GLY A 8 -1.47 12.55 14.37
N ASN A 9 -0.48 13.42 14.24
CA ASN A 9 -0.41 14.40 13.16
C ASN A 9 -0.23 13.66 11.83
N GLY A 10 -1.33 13.23 11.21
CA GLY A 10 -1.33 12.37 10.03
C GLY A 10 -1.95 13.01 8.80
N ALA A 11 -1.77 12.34 7.67
CA ALA A 11 -2.48 12.67 6.43
C ALA A 11 -3.13 11.42 5.83
N VAL A 12 -4.29 11.58 5.21
CA VAL A 12 -4.92 10.58 4.35
C VAL A 12 -4.68 10.96 2.89
N VAL A 13 -4.30 9.99 2.06
CA VAL A 13 -4.06 10.19 0.63
C VAL A 13 -4.83 9.15 -0.17
N LEU A 14 -5.62 9.62 -1.14
CA LEU A 14 -6.22 8.75 -2.16
C LEU A 14 -6.12 9.38 -3.56
N THR A 15 -6.32 8.57 -4.58
CA THR A 15 -6.52 9.04 -5.95
C THR A 15 -7.90 8.63 -6.42
N SER A 16 -8.58 9.51 -7.16
CA SER A 16 -9.94 9.25 -7.65
C SER A 16 -10.22 9.97 -8.96
N ILE A 17 -11.03 9.31 -9.79
CA ILE A 17 -11.63 9.91 -10.99
C ILE A 17 -13.14 10.16 -10.81
N ALA A 18 -13.69 9.86 -9.64
CA ALA A 18 -15.08 10.08 -9.29
C ALA A 18 -15.34 11.50 -8.79
N ALA A 19 -16.60 11.92 -8.83
CA ALA A 19 -17.08 13.07 -8.05
C ALA A 19 -17.04 12.71 -6.55
N PRO A 20 -17.04 13.70 -5.63
CA PRO A 20 -17.11 13.44 -4.21
C PRO A 20 -18.25 12.48 -3.87
N ASN A 21 -17.93 11.32 -3.32
CA ASN A 21 -18.84 10.28 -2.89
C ASN A 21 -18.91 10.22 -1.35
N ASP A 22 -19.69 9.29 -0.81
CA ASP A 22 -19.91 9.19 0.64
C ASP A 22 -18.63 8.77 1.39
N VAL A 23 -17.77 7.97 0.78
CA VAL A 23 -16.46 7.59 1.37
C VAL A 23 -15.58 8.83 1.50
N MET A 24 -15.43 9.61 0.43
CA MET A 24 -14.61 10.82 0.46
C MET A 24 -15.18 11.87 1.43
N ARG A 25 -16.52 12.02 1.52
CA ARG A 25 -17.17 12.92 2.49
C ARG A 25 -16.87 12.47 3.92
N ARG A 26 -17.01 11.18 4.20
CA ARG A 26 -16.70 10.61 5.52
C ARG A 26 -15.24 10.85 5.90
N ILE A 27 -14.30 10.59 4.99
CA ILE A 27 -12.87 10.84 5.25
C ILE A 27 -12.61 12.33 5.51
N ALA A 28 -13.20 13.24 4.72
CA ALA A 28 -13.03 14.66 4.90
C ALA A 28 -13.54 15.14 6.28
N GLU A 29 -14.76 14.72 6.68
CA GLU A 29 -15.34 15.02 7.99
C GLU A 29 -14.45 14.51 9.14
N ASP A 30 -14.00 13.27 9.05
CA ASP A 30 -13.15 12.66 10.07
C ASP A 30 -11.78 13.34 10.13
N CYS A 31 -11.15 13.67 9.00
CA CYS A 31 -9.89 14.41 8.97
C CYS A 31 -10.00 15.80 9.60
N VAL A 32 -11.07 16.53 9.32
CA VAL A 32 -11.34 17.83 9.99
C VAL A 32 -11.50 17.64 11.49
N ARG A 33 -12.29 16.66 11.93
CA ARG A 33 -12.51 16.36 13.35
C ARG A 33 -11.23 15.96 14.08
N LEU A 34 -10.33 15.24 13.40
CA LEU A 34 -9.08 14.72 13.97
C LEU A 34 -7.88 15.67 13.78
N GLY A 35 -8.04 16.77 13.06
CA GLY A 35 -6.95 17.70 12.74
C GLY A 35 -5.93 17.13 11.74
N MET A 36 -6.33 16.13 10.95
CA MET A 36 -5.52 15.50 9.91
C MET A 36 -5.67 16.20 8.56
N LYS A 37 -4.71 16.01 7.66
CA LYS A 37 -4.80 16.45 6.27
C LYS A 37 -5.43 15.37 5.41
N PHE A 38 -6.22 15.78 4.40
CA PHE A 38 -6.79 14.88 3.42
C PHE A 38 -6.48 15.34 2.00
N TYR A 39 -5.77 14.53 1.24
CA TYR A 39 -5.37 14.80 -0.14
C TYR A 39 -6.12 13.87 -1.10
N VAL A 40 -6.79 14.45 -2.09
CA VAL A 40 -7.39 13.72 -3.22
C VAL A 40 -6.69 14.11 -4.50
N ILE A 41 -6.10 13.13 -5.16
CA ILE A 41 -5.34 13.31 -6.40
C ILE A 41 -6.21 12.87 -7.58
N GLY A 42 -6.61 13.85 -8.38
CA GLY A 42 -7.40 13.63 -9.59
C GLY A 42 -6.55 13.16 -10.78
N ASP A 43 -7.23 12.78 -11.84
CA ASP A 43 -6.64 12.45 -13.14
C ASP A 43 -7.49 13.05 -14.27
N THR A 44 -7.11 12.84 -15.53
CA THR A 44 -7.78 13.43 -16.71
C THR A 44 -9.26 13.04 -16.86
N LYS A 45 -9.73 11.99 -16.18
CA LYS A 45 -11.13 11.58 -16.13
C LYS A 45 -11.90 12.17 -14.94
N SER A 46 -11.22 12.83 -14.01
CA SER A 46 -11.89 13.46 -12.86
C SER A 46 -12.82 14.58 -13.31
N PRO A 47 -13.91 14.84 -12.56
CA PRO A 47 -14.83 15.93 -12.89
C PRO A 47 -14.11 17.28 -12.98
N PRO A 48 -14.51 18.16 -13.92
CA PRO A 48 -13.89 19.48 -14.07
C PRO A 48 -14.14 20.39 -12.86
N ALA A 49 -15.18 20.12 -12.08
CA ALA A 49 -15.46 20.79 -10.81
C ALA A 49 -15.48 19.74 -9.70
N PHE A 50 -14.49 19.78 -8.81
CA PHE A 50 -14.44 18.96 -7.63
C PHE A 50 -14.46 19.87 -6.40
N VAL A 51 -15.52 19.80 -5.61
CA VAL A 51 -15.68 20.60 -4.39
C VAL A 51 -16.01 19.67 -3.23
N LEU A 52 -15.13 19.62 -2.24
CA LEU A 52 -15.31 18.86 -1.02
C LEU A 52 -14.60 19.60 0.13
N ASP A 53 -15.37 20.11 1.08
CA ASP A 53 -14.83 20.78 2.26
C ASP A 53 -14.00 19.79 3.08
N GLY A 54 -12.87 20.25 3.63
CA GLY A 54 -11.97 19.41 4.41
C GLY A 54 -11.02 18.53 3.58
N CYS A 55 -10.95 18.78 2.27
CA CYS A 55 -10.13 18.05 1.32
C CYS A 55 -9.27 19.00 0.49
N ASP A 56 -8.00 18.70 0.34
CA ASP A 56 -7.09 19.33 -0.62
C ASP A 56 -7.11 18.52 -1.92
N TYR A 57 -7.92 18.93 -2.90
CA TYR A 57 -8.01 18.30 -4.22
C TYR A 57 -7.00 18.91 -5.19
N TYR A 58 -6.37 18.05 -6.00
CA TYR A 58 -5.42 18.45 -7.03
C TYR A 58 -5.80 17.83 -8.39
N SER A 59 -6.26 18.66 -9.33
CA SER A 59 -6.38 18.27 -10.74
C SER A 59 -4.99 18.00 -11.35
N VAL A 60 -4.92 17.46 -12.57
CA VAL A 60 -3.62 17.23 -13.24
C VAL A 60 -2.84 18.55 -13.39
N ASP A 61 -3.53 19.64 -13.73
CA ASP A 61 -2.90 20.96 -13.88
C ASP A 61 -2.38 21.48 -12.54
N ASP A 62 -3.15 21.34 -11.46
CA ASP A 62 -2.71 21.70 -10.11
C ASP A 62 -1.50 20.90 -9.68
N GLN A 63 -1.48 19.59 -9.97
CA GLN A 63 -0.35 18.73 -9.67
C GLN A 63 0.93 19.23 -10.36
N VAL A 64 0.85 19.58 -11.65
CA VAL A 64 1.97 20.14 -12.41
C VAL A 64 2.39 21.51 -11.86
N ALA A 65 1.41 22.34 -11.45
CA ALA A 65 1.67 23.67 -10.86
C ALA A 65 2.37 23.62 -9.50
N THR A 66 2.35 22.45 -8.79
CA THR A 66 3.12 22.27 -7.53
C THR A 66 4.63 22.40 -7.68
N GLY A 67 5.13 22.30 -8.92
CA GLY A 67 6.55 22.32 -9.24
C GLY A 67 7.27 20.98 -9.05
N LEU A 68 6.58 19.92 -8.60
CA LEU A 68 7.15 18.58 -8.48
C LEU A 68 7.61 18.04 -9.85
N ALA A 69 8.84 17.58 -9.93
CA ALA A 69 9.39 16.96 -11.14
C ALA A 69 8.64 15.66 -11.44
N PHE A 70 8.33 14.88 -10.40
CA PHE A 70 7.53 13.67 -10.51
C PHE A 70 6.17 13.93 -11.18
N ALA A 71 5.43 14.98 -10.76
CA ALA A 71 4.11 15.28 -11.29
C ALA A 71 4.09 15.53 -12.80
N LYS A 72 5.20 16.06 -13.34
CA LYS A 72 5.38 16.34 -14.78
C LYS A 72 5.72 15.08 -15.59
N LEU A 73 6.42 14.12 -14.99
CA LEU A 73 6.87 12.89 -15.64
C LEU A 73 5.87 11.74 -15.51
N CYS A 74 5.12 11.72 -14.41
CA CYS A 74 4.17 10.65 -14.13
C CYS A 74 3.07 10.60 -15.20
N PRO A 75 2.80 9.43 -15.80
CA PRO A 75 1.75 9.30 -16.80
C PRO A 75 0.37 9.64 -16.22
N THR A 76 -0.51 10.17 -17.06
CA THR A 76 -1.93 10.34 -16.76
C THR A 76 -2.69 9.03 -16.97
N ARG A 77 -3.92 8.94 -16.45
CA ARG A 77 -4.75 7.73 -16.44
C ARG A 77 -4.04 6.57 -15.75
N HIS A 78 -3.34 6.90 -14.67
CA HIS A 78 -2.53 5.93 -13.96
C HIS A 78 -2.60 6.11 -12.44
N TYR A 79 -2.76 4.99 -11.74
CA TYR A 79 -2.85 4.94 -10.27
C TYR A 79 -1.61 5.55 -9.58
N ALA A 80 -0.42 5.44 -10.20
CA ALA A 80 0.83 6.00 -9.68
C ALA A 80 0.80 7.52 -9.46
N ARG A 81 -0.20 8.25 -10.00
CA ARG A 81 -0.38 9.67 -9.66
C ARG A 81 -0.64 9.90 -8.18
N LYS A 82 -1.07 8.88 -7.42
CA LYS A 82 -1.17 8.90 -5.95
C LYS A 82 0.14 9.33 -5.28
N ASN A 83 1.30 9.05 -5.91
CA ASN A 83 2.61 9.51 -5.44
C ASN A 83 2.71 11.04 -5.29
N VAL A 84 1.98 11.82 -6.10
CA VAL A 84 1.93 13.28 -5.95
C VAL A 84 1.33 13.65 -4.61
N GLY A 85 0.25 12.96 -4.21
CA GLY A 85 -0.38 13.15 -2.90
C GLY A 85 0.56 12.82 -1.74
N TYR A 86 1.34 11.76 -1.87
CA TYR A 86 2.35 11.43 -0.86
C TYR A 86 3.40 12.53 -0.74
N LEU A 87 3.96 12.99 -1.84
CA LEU A 87 4.97 14.08 -1.85
C LEU A 87 4.41 15.38 -1.27
N LEU A 88 3.13 15.70 -1.54
CA LEU A 88 2.47 16.88 -0.96
C LEU A 88 2.26 16.72 0.54
N ALA A 89 1.82 15.54 0.99
CA ALA A 89 1.65 15.24 2.41
C ALA A 89 3.00 15.31 3.16
N MET A 90 4.09 14.83 2.57
CA MET A 90 5.42 14.83 3.15
C MET A 90 6.03 16.23 3.36
N ARG A 91 5.50 17.25 2.66
CA ARG A 91 5.84 18.66 2.92
C ARG A 91 5.29 19.20 4.25
N GLN A 92 4.38 18.45 4.87
CA GLN A 92 3.78 18.81 6.15
C GLN A 92 4.54 18.13 7.31
N PRO A 93 4.51 18.71 8.51
CA PRO A 93 5.13 18.11 9.69
C PRO A 93 4.24 16.97 10.26
N ILE A 94 3.99 15.94 9.46
CA ILE A 94 3.16 14.77 9.81
C ILE A 94 4.00 13.59 10.25
N ASP A 95 3.43 12.73 11.09
CA ASP A 95 4.08 11.54 11.64
C ASP A 95 3.82 10.30 10.78
N PHE A 96 2.65 10.24 10.12
CA PHE A 96 2.27 9.12 9.27
C PHE A 96 1.38 9.56 8.09
N ILE A 97 1.37 8.72 7.07
CA ILE A 97 0.43 8.76 5.93
C ILE A 97 -0.40 7.50 5.95
N ALA A 98 -1.73 7.64 5.95
CA ALA A 98 -2.67 6.57 5.67
C ALA A 98 -3.09 6.65 4.20
N GLU A 99 -2.97 5.56 3.46
CA GLU A 99 -3.43 5.48 2.08
C GLU A 99 -4.69 4.63 1.99
N THR A 100 -5.62 5.04 1.14
CA THR A 100 -6.88 4.32 0.88
C THR A 100 -7.38 4.59 -0.54
N ASP A 101 -8.52 4.02 -0.89
CA ASP A 101 -9.21 4.23 -2.17
C ASP A 101 -10.61 4.82 -1.92
N ASP A 102 -11.26 5.32 -2.98
CA ASP A 102 -12.53 6.04 -2.91
C ASP A 102 -13.78 5.15 -2.73
N ASP A 103 -13.57 3.85 -2.58
CA ASP A 103 -14.58 2.82 -2.32
C ASP A 103 -14.40 2.11 -0.97
N ASN A 104 -13.52 2.61 -0.10
CA ASN A 104 -13.21 2.05 1.20
C ASN A 104 -13.77 2.92 2.33
N MET A 105 -14.91 2.54 2.89
CA MET A 105 -15.51 3.23 4.04
C MET A 105 -14.68 2.98 5.30
N PRO A 106 -14.05 4.00 5.90
CA PRO A 106 -13.20 3.82 7.07
C PRO A 106 -13.99 3.64 8.36
N SER A 107 -13.47 2.79 9.24
CA SER A 107 -13.84 2.79 10.67
C SER A 107 -13.01 3.82 11.45
N GLU A 108 -13.33 4.04 12.72
CA GLU A 108 -12.52 4.93 13.57
C GLU A 108 -11.07 4.43 13.73
N ASP A 109 -10.86 3.11 13.75
CA ASP A 109 -9.55 2.48 13.88
C ASP A 109 -8.65 2.71 12.64
N PHE A 110 -9.21 3.11 11.49
CA PHE A 110 -8.45 3.46 10.29
C PHE A 110 -7.48 4.63 10.54
N TYR A 111 -7.92 5.62 11.30
CA TYR A 111 -7.13 6.82 11.58
C TYR A 111 -6.16 6.67 12.76
N ALA A 112 -6.18 5.51 13.41
CA ALA A 112 -5.42 5.21 14.62
C ALA A 112 -4.33 4.15 14.34
N PRO A 113 -3.13 4.57 13.89
CA PRO A 113 -2.03 3.62 13.73
C PRO A 113 -1.67 2.98 15.08
N LEU A 114 -1.27 1.71 15.05
CA LEU A 114 -0.61 1.12 16.21
C LEU A 114 0.77 1.74 16.38
N PRO A 115 1.31 1.83 17.60
CA PRO A 115 2.69 2.28 17.79
C PRO A 115 3.64 1.51 16.85
N ARG A 116 4.60 2.21 16.24
CA ARG A 116 5.58 1.55 15.36
C ARG A 116 6.41 0.50 16.09
N GLU A 117 6.68 0.74 17.37
CA GLU A 117 7.27 -0.24 18.28
C GLU A 117 6.14 -0.98 18.98
N VAL A 118 5.92 -2.23 18.59
CA VAL A 118 4.77 -3.01 19.06
C VAL A 118 5.18 -4.44 19.41
N ARG A 119 4.46 -5.04 20.37
CA ARG A 119 4.69 -6.42 20.77
C ARG A 119 3.63 -7.34 20.16
N VAL A 120 4.05 -8.12 19.15
CA VAL A 120 3.20 -9.04 18.38
C VAL A 120 3.96 -10.30 17.99
N PRO A 121 3.27 -11.41 17.65
CA PRO A 121 3.91 -12.55 17.00
C PRO A 121 4.60 -12.11 15.69
N GLN A 122 5.82 -12.60 15.48
CA GLN A 122 6.58 -12.35 14.25
C GLN A 122 6.82 -13.64 13.50
N LEU A 123 6.61 -13.60 12.19
CA LEU A 123 7.04 -14.62 11.25
C LEU A 123 8.30 -14.14 10.53
N ALA A 124 9.30 -15.01 10.41
CA ALA A 124 10.50 -14.75 9.65
C ALA A 124 11.04 -16.04 9.04
N ARG A 125 11.74 -15.93 7.90
CA ARG A 125 12.42 -17.04 7.19
C ARG A 125 11.51 -18.21 6.86
N CYS A 126 10.25 -17.94 6.56
CA CYS A 126 9.25 -18.94 6.23
C CYS A 126 8.76 -18.88 4.77
N GLY A 127 9.35 -18.01 3.94
CA GLY A 127 8.96 -17.84 2.55
C GLY A 127 7.60 -17.16 2.41
N TRP A 128 6.79 -17.58 1.45
CA TRP A 128 5.48 -17.00 1.20
C TRP A 128 4.45 -17.44 2.25
N VAL A 129 3.65 -16.49 2.72
CA VAL A 129 2.65 -16.68 3.77
C VAL A 129 1.30 -16.16 3.30
N ASN A 130 0.29 -16.99 3.30
CA ASN A 130 -1.09 -16.55 3.12
C ASN A 130 -1.62 -15.94 4.43
N VAL A 131 -1.33 -14.66 4.66
CA VAL A 131 -1.67 -13.96 5.91
C VAL A 131 -3.17 -13.94 6.17
N TYR A 132 -4.02 -13.91 5.14
CA TYR A 132 -5.48 -13.88 5.33
C TYR A 132 -6.01 -15.09 6.13
N ARG A 133 -5.36 -16.24 6.05
CA ARG A 133 -5.74 -17.45 6.79
C ARG A 133 -5.57 -17.35 8.31
N TYR A 134 -4.88 -16.34 8.81
CA TYR A 134 -4.87 -16.09 10.27
C TYR A 134 -6.16 -15.42 10.75
N TYR A 135 -6.88 -14.76 9.86
CA TYR A 135 -8.07 -13.96 10.19
C TYR A 135 -9.40 -14.67 9.92
N THR A 136 -9.37 -15.76 9.13
CA THR A 136 -10.57 -16.54 8.80
C THR A 136 -10.21 -18.00 8.49
N ASP A 137 -11.16 -18.91 8.69
CA ASP A 137 -11.04 -20.32 8.25
C ASP A 137 -11.52 -20.54 6.82
N ARG A 138 -12.08 -19.51 6.18
CA ARG A 138 -12.50 -19.58 4.78
C ARG A 138 -11.29 -19.67 3.84
N LEU A 139 -11.47 -20.35 2.72
CA LEU A 139 -10.48 -20.38 1.66
C LEU A 139 -10.39 -18.99 1.03
N ILE A 140 -9.32 -18.28 1.30
CA ILE A 140 -9.07 -16.92 0.77
C ILE A 140 -7.57 -16.66 0.75
N TRP A 141 -7.12 -15.83 -0.17
CA TRP A 141 -5.73 -15.39 -0.27
C TRP A 141 -5.63 -13.96 -0.82
N PRO A 142 -4.60 -13.17 -0.42
CA PRO A 142 -4.42 -11.83 -0.94
C PRO A 142 -3.96 -11.83 -2.39
N ARG A 143 -4.35 -10.80 -3.14
CA ARG A 143 -3.84 -10.55 -4.49
C ARG A 143 -2.31 -10.47 -4.47
N GLY A 144 -1.69 -11.13 -5.44
CA GLY A 144 -0.24 -11.16 -5.58
C GLY A 144 0.45 -12.30 -4.81
N LEU A 145 -0.24 -13.06 -3.95
CA LEU A 145 0.30 -14.30 -3.42
C LEU A 145 0.52 -15.29 -4.59
N PRO A 146 1.71 -15.93 -4.72
CA PRO A 146 1.90 -16.95 -5.72
C PRO A 146 0.86 -18.07 -5.63
N LEU A 147 0.23 -18.43 -6.76
CA LEU A 147 -0.88 -19.38 -6.78
C LEU A 147 -0.48 -20.76 -6.23
N ASP A 148 0.76 -21.15 -6.42
CA ASP A 148 1.32 -22.40 -5.87
C ASP A 148 1.63 -22.34 -4.36
N ALA A 149 1.50 -21.16 -3.73
CA ALA A 149 1.66 -20.96 -2.28
C ALA A 149 0.32 -20.87 -1.53
N ILE A 150 -0.83 -20.85 -2.22
CA ILE A 150 -2.16 -20.68 -1.60
C ILE A 150 -2.41 -21.72 -0.50
N ASN A 151 -2.00 -22.96 -0.77
CA ASN A 151 -2.23 -24.11 0.10
C ASN A 151 -1.00 -24.52 0.94
N ASP A 152 0.05 -23.71 0.93
CA ASP A 152 1.23 -23.98 1.76
C ASP A 152 0.83 -24.07 3.25
N PRO A 153 1.51 -24.90 4.03
CA PRO A 153 1.28 -24.98 5.48
C PRO A 153 1.42 -23.60 6.12
N LEU A 154 0.43 -23.22 6.92
CA LEU A 154 0.46 -21.94 7.62
C LEU A 154 1.47 -22.02 8.78
N PRO A 155 2.51 -21.17 8.84
CA PRO A 155 3.43 -21.14 9.96
C PRO A 155 2.71 -20.89 11.29
N THR A 156 3.14 -21.58 12.35
CA THR A 156 2.58 -21.35 13.69
C THR A 156 3.07 -20.00 14.23
N LEU A 157 2.14 -19.18 14.74
CA LEU A 157 2.50 -17.95 15.45
C LEU A 157 3.15 -18.30 16.79
N GLY A 158 4.32 -17.73 17.00
CA GLY A 158 5.05 -17.85 18.28
C GLY A 158 4.54 -16.83 19.32
N GLU A 159 5.26 -16.78 20.45
CA GLU A 159 5.02 -15.76 21.47
C GLU A 159 5.28 -14.35 20.93
N PRO A 160 4.53 -13.33 21.38
CA PRO A 160 4.74 -11.95 20.97
C PRO A 160 6.15 -11.45 21.32
N VAL A 161 6.81 -10.85 20.34
CA VAL A 161 8.13 -10.22 20.47
C VAL A 161 8.03 -8.72 20.16
N GLN A 162 8.99 -7.92 20.63
CA GLN A 162 9.07 -6.52 20.28
C GLN A 162 9.57 -6.38 18.85
N VAL A 163 8.84 -5.63 18.01
CA VAL A 163 9.19 -5.37 16.62
C VAL A 163 9.04 -3.88 16.28
N CYS A 164 9.82 -3.41 15.32
CA CYS A 164 9.62 -2.10 14.69
C CYS A 164 8.85 -2.29 13.38
N ALA A 165 7.64 -1.73 13.30
CA ALA A 165 6.73 -1.88 12.17
C ALA A 165 6.28 -0.51 11.63
N PRO A 166 7.12 0.19 10.87
CA PRO A 166 6.77 1.50 10.32
C PRO A 166 5.78 1.42 9.15
N ILE A 167 5.46 0.22 8.66
CA ILE A 167 4.43 -0.03 7.65
C ILE A 167 3.40 -0.99 8.26
N GLN A 168 2.13 -0.58 8.20
CA GLN A 168 1.03 -1.32 8.82
C GLN A 168 -0.10 -1.51 7.81
N GLN A 169 -0.37 -2.76 7.44
CA GLN A 169 -1.45 -3.15 6.55
C GLN A 169 -2.68 -3.53 7.35
N GLY A 170 -3.76 -2.77 7.21
CA GLY A 170 -5.10 -3.17 7.64
C GLY A 170 -5.80 -4.01 6.57
N LEU A 171 -6.68 -4.93 6.99
CA LEU A 171 -7.53 -5.67 6.06
C LEU A 171 -8.78 -4.86 5.69
N ALA A 172 -9.52 -5.33 4.68
CA ALA A 172 -10.81 -4.77 4.27
C ALA A 172 -11.88 -5.85 4.39
N ASP A 173 -12.99 -5.53 5.06
CA ASP A 173 -14.19 -6.37 5.08
C ASP A 173 -15.03 -6.15 3.80
N GLU A 174 -16.03 -6.97 3.56
CA GLU A 174 -16.93 -7.07 2.41
C GLU A 174 -16.20 -7.53 1.13
N ASN A 175 -15.29 -6.75 0.59
CA ASN A 175 -14.52 -7.06 -0.61
C ASN A 175 -13.00 -6.99 -0.34
N PRO A 176 -12.41 -7.94 0.42
CA PRO A 176 -10.97 -7.98 0.63
C PRO A 176 -10.22 -8.07 -0.70
N ASP A 177 -8.99 -7.55 -0.73
CA ASP A 177 -8.17 -7.52 -1.94
C ASP A 177 -7.68 -8.92 -2.31
N VAL A 178 -8.53 -9.65 -3.03
CA VAL A 178 -8.24 -10.95 -3.64
C VAL A 178 -8.03 -10.79 -5.14
N ASP A 179 -7.35 -11.76 -5.75
CA ASP A 179 -7.04 -11.73 -7.18
C ASP A 179 -8.24 -12.11 -8.08
N ALA A 180 -8.06 -11.92 -9.39
CA ALA A 180 -9.09 -12.20 -10.37
C ALA A 180 -9.41 -13.71 -10.45
N ILE A 181 -8.44 -14.60 -10.22
CA ILE A 181 -8.68 -16.05 -10.21
C ILE A 181 -9.62 -16.40 -9.06
N TYR A 182 -9.38 -15.85 -7.88
CA TYR A 182 -10.30 -16.03 -6.75
C TYR A 182 -11.72 -15.63 -7.15
N ARG A 183 -11.89 -14.40 -7.65
CA ARG A 183 -13.21 -13.82 -7.97
C ARG A 183 -13.94 -14.54 -9.10
N LEU A 184 -13.20 -15.10 -10.06
CA LEU A 184 -13.77 -15.88 -11.18
C LEU A 184 -14.17 -17.30 -10.76
N ALA A 185 -13.39 -17.92 -9.88
CA ALA A 185 -13.57 -19.33 -9.49
C ALA A 185 -14.33 -19.49 -8.17
N LEU A 186 -14.17 -18.58 -7.24
CA LEU A 186 -14.70 -18.63 -5.88
C LEU A 186 -15.29 -17.25 -5.49
N PRO A 187 -16.50 -16.90 -5.97
CA PRO A 187 -17.13 -15.63 -5.66
C PRO A 187 -17.28 -15.46 -4.14
N LEU A 188 -16.90 -14.28 -3.61
CA LEU A 188 -17.04 -13.96 -2.21
C LEU A 188 -18.51 -14.01 -1.80
N PRO A 189 -18.86 -14.75 -0.71
CA PRO A 189 -20.16 -14.61 -0.12
C PRO A 189 -20.27 -13.25 0.57
N LEU A 190 -21.12 -12.37 0.09
CA LEU A 190 -21.37 -11.08 0.71
C LEU A 190 -22.59 -11.14 1.65
N PRO A 191 -22.53 -10.45 2.81
CA PRO A 191 -21.40 -9.73 3.39
C PRO A 191 -20.25 -10.68 3.81
N PHE A 192 -18.99 -10.25 3.56
CA PHE A 192 -17.82 -10.96 4.05
C PHE A 192 -17.17 -10.17 5.18
N SER A 193 -16.73 -10.83 6.24
CA SER A 193 -15.87 -10.21 7.25
C SER A 193 -14.82 -11.18 7.76
N PHE A 194 -13.67 -10.64 8.15
CA PHE A 194 -12.65 -11.40 8.83
C PHE A 194 -13.06 -11.63 10.29
N GLU A 195 -13.14 -12.91 10.71
CA GLU A 195 -13.73 -13.28 12.01
C GLU A 195 -12.77 -13.05 13.18
N ARG A 196 -11.46 -12.97 12.90
CA ARG A 196 -10.43 -12.90 13.94
C ARG A 196 -9.70 -11.56 13.92
N LYS A 197 -9.49 -11.01 15.10
CA LYS A 197 -8.66 -9.83 15.31
C LYS A 197 -7.25 -10.28 15.70
N VAL A 198 -6.41 -10.47 14.70
CA VAL A 198 -5.02 -10.88 14.86
C VAL A 198 -4.11 -9.72 14.48
N ARG A 199 -2.98 -9.61 15.15
CA ARG A 199 -1.88 -8.72 14.80
C ARG A 199 -0.63 -9.55 14.70
N LEU A 200 0.03 -9.50 13.55
CA LEU A 200 1.24 -10.26 13.31
C LEU A 200 2.20 -9.46 12.43
N ALA A 201 3.50 -9.65 12.62
CA ALA A 201 4.53 -8.99 11.86
C ALA A 201 5.25 -9.97 10.93
N LEU A 202 5.55 -9.50 9.72
CA LEU A 202 6.40 -10.22 8.76
C LEU A 202 7.78 -9.58 8.74
N GLY A 203 8.78 -10.34 9.17
CA GLY A 203 10.18 -9.98 9.15
C GLY A 203 10.94 -10.69 8.03
N ASP A 204 12.27 -10.79 8.20
CA ASP A 204 13.21 -11.32 7.22
C ASP A 204 12.68 -12.56 6.48
N ASN A 205 12.61 -12.47 5.14
CA ASN A 205 12.20 -13.53 4.23
C ASN A 205 10.86 -14.21 4.60
N ALA A 206 9.90 -13.43 5.13
CA ALA A 206 8.50 -13.81 5.28
C ALA A 206 7.67 -12.93 4.36
N TRP A 207 7.30 -13.44 3.18
CA TRP A 207 6.67 -12.69 2.12
C TRP A 207 5.14 -12.78 2.18
N CYS A 208 4.46 -11.66 2.17
CA CYS A 208 3.05 -11.54 1.82
C CYS A 208 2.83 -10.23 1.09
N PRO A 209 2.18 -10.21 -0.07
CA PRO A 209 1.85 -8.94 -0.72
C PRO A 209 0.92 -8.14 0.18
N TYR A 210 1.08 -6.82 0.15
CA TYR A 210 0.12 -5.89 0.72
C TYR A 210 -0.19 -4.79 -0.30
N ASN A 211 -1.33 -4.15 -0.13
CA ASN A 211 -1.90 -3.24 -1.12
C ASN A 211 -1.83 -1.78 -0.65
N SER A 212 -2.41 -0.88 -1.46
CA SER A 212 -2.56 0.54 -1.16
C SER A 212 -3.99 0.94 -0.76
N GLN A 213 -4.81 -0.05 -0.40
CA GLN A 213 -6.21 0.13 -0.04
C GLN A 213 -6.39 0.55 1.43
N ASN A 214 -5.54 0.05 2.33
CA ASN A 214 -5.65 0.28 3.77
C ASN A 214 -4.29 0.13 4.44
N THR A 215 -3.36 1.04 4.16
CA THR A 215 -1.99 0.94 4.64
C THR A 215 -1.52 2.25 5.25
N ILE A 216 -0.82 2.14 6.37
CA ILE A 216 -0.23 3.27 7.08
C ILE A 216 1.29 3.17 6.99
N TYR A 217 1.93 4.30 6.69
CA TYR A 217 3.38 4.46 6.69
C TYR A 217 3.77 5.53 7.69
N TYR A 218 4.70 5.20 8.60
CA TYR A 218 5.35 6.18 9.45
C TYR A 218 6.45 6.93 8.69
N ARG A 219 6.82 8.11 9.18
CA ARG A 219 7.72 9.06 8.50
C ARG A 219 9.02 8.42 7.98
N GLU A 220 9.66 7.55 8.75
CA GLU A 220 10.89 6.87 8.34
C GLU A 220 10.72 5.98 7.11
N ALA A 221 9.52 5.46 6.88
CA ALA A 221 9.18 4.60 5.73
C ALA A 221 8.57 5.36 4.55
N PHE A 222 8.42 6.68 4.60
CA PHE A 222 7.81 7.48 3.52
C PHE A 222 8.44 7.25 2.14
N PRO A 223 9.77 7.08 1.99
CA PRO A 223 10.33 6.75 0.69
C PRO A 223 9.70 5.52 0.05
N LEU A 224 9.30 4.52 0.86
CA LEU A 224 8.75 3.24 0.41
C LEU A 224 7.28 3.31 -0.04
N LEU A 225 6.63 4.47 0.03
CA LEU A 225 5.29 4.72 -0.54
C LEU A 225 5.27 4.73 -2.07
N TYR A 226 6.42 4.86 -2.73
CA TYR A 226 6.53 4.97 -4.18
C TYR A 226 5.80 3.87 -4.93
N LEU A 227 4.84 4.23 -5.76
CA LEU A 227 4.07 3.36 -6.63
C LEU A 227 4.66 3.39 -8.05
N PRO A 228 5.17 2.28 -8.60
CA PRO A 228 5.69 2.24 -9.97
C PRO A 228 4.58 2.46 -11.00
N ALA A 229 4.95 3.08 -12.14
CA ALA A 229 4.01 3.39 -13.21
C ALA A 229 4.18 2.51 -14.45
N TYR A 230 5.36 1.96 -14.68
CA TYR A 230 5.67 1.22 -15.90
C TYR A 230 5.67 -0.29 -15.67
N CYS A 231 4.61 -0.77 -15.03
CA CYS A 231 4.28 -2.18 -14.83
C CYS A 231 2.78 -2.40 -15.06
N SER A 232 2.32 -3.65 -14.94
CA SER A 232 0.87 -3.92 -15.00
C SER A 232 0.13 -3.14 -13.92
N PHE A 233 -0.99 -2.52 -14.29
CA PHE A 233 -1.80 -1.69 -13.40
C PHE A 233 -2.17 -2.40 -12.10
N ARG A 234 -2.56 -3.68 -12.19
CA ARG A 234 -2.93 -4.50 -11.03
C ARG A 234 -1.73 -4.95 -10.18
N MET A 235 -0.51 -4.72 -10.66
CA MET A 235 0.73 -5.09 -9.96
C MET A 235 1.45 -3.88 -9.34
N THR A 236 1.00 -2.66 -9.58
CA THR A 236 1.63 -1.43 -9.10
C THR A 236 1.91 -1.44 -7.59
N ASP A 237 0.89 -1.61 -6.77
CA ASP A 237 1.01 -1.66 -5.31
C ASP A 237 1.58 -2.99 -4.79
N ILE A 238 1.31 -4.09 -5.48
CA ILE A 238 1.83 -5.41 -5.15
C ILE A 238 3.36 -5.44 -5.29
N TRP A 239 3.91 -4.96 -6.40
CA TRP A 239 5.36 -4.96 -6.60
C TRP A 239 6.06 -3.90 -5.74
N ARG A 240 5.41 -2.74 -5.48
CA ARG A 240 5.85 -1.83 -4.42
C ARG A 240 6.00 -2.58 -3.09
N SER A 241 5.02 -3.38 -2.72
CA SER A 241 5.01 -4.10 -1.45
C SER A 241 6.18 -5.07 -1.31
N LEU A 242 6.57 -5.75 -2.39
CA LEU A 242 7.72 -6.66 -2.39
C LEU A 242 9.05 -5.90 -2.25
N VAL A 243 9.21 -4.78 -2.96
CA VAL A 243 10.37 -3.90 -2.82
C VAL A 243 10.48 -3.36 -1.39
N ALA A 244 9.37 -2.85 -0.84
CA ALA A 244 9.33 -2.31 0.51
C ALA A 244 9.68 -3.36 1.57
N GLN A 245 9.14 -4.59 1.45
CA GLN A 245 9.49 -5.70 2.37
C GLN A 245 10.99 -5.97 2.37
N ARG A 246 11.61 -6.10 1.18
CA ARG A 246 13.06 -6.33 1.09
C ARG A 246 13.87 -5.23 1.76
N ILE A 247 13.49 -3.98 1.58
CA ILE A 247 14.18 -2.83 2.18
C ILE A 247 13.91 -2.75 3.69
N CYS A 248 12.70 -3.05 4.14
CA CYS A 248 12.37 -3.12 5.57
C CYS A 248 13.29 -4.09 6.30
N TRP A 249 13.51 -5.28 5.78
CA TRP A 249 14.38 -6.27 6.45
C TRP A 249 15.83 -5.83 6.57
N ALA A 250 16.35 -5.04 5.61
CA ALA A 250 17.69 -4.48 5.72
C ALA A 250 17.82 -3.36 6.77
N ASN A 251 16.68 -2.94 7.33
CA ASN A 251 16.57 -1.92 8.37
C ASN A 251 16.04 -2.48 9.70
N ASP A 252 15.98 -3.80 9.86
CA ASP A 252 15.37 -4.48 11.02
C ASP A 252 13.90 -4.09 11.23
N TRP A 253 13.20 -3.68 10.15
CA TRP A 253 11.78 -3.36 10.15
C TRP A 253 10.93 -4.54 9.69
N THR A 254 9.69 -4.56 10.15
CA THR A 254 8.69 -5.55 9.77
C THR A 254 7.48 -4.89 9.11
N ILE A 255 6.70 -5.67 8.37
CA ILE A 255 5.37 -5.27 7.93
C ILE A 255 4.36 -5.82 8.95
N LEU A 256 3.60 -4.95 9.59
CA LEU A 256 2.55 -5.36 10.51
C LEU A 256 1.23 -5.54 9.75
N PHE A 257 0.63 -6.70 9.89
CA PHE A 257 -0.75 -6.94 9.48
C PHE A 257 -1.67 -6.84 10.68
N ARG A 258 -2.83 -6.20 10.49
CA ARG A 258 -3.83 -5.98 11.53
C ARG A 258 -5.24 -6.24 11.01
N GLU A 259 -6.20 -6.26 11.91
CA GLU A 259 -7.62 -6.42 11.63
C GLU A 259 -8.15 -5.46 10.55
N ALA A 260 -9.32 -5.77 9.99
CA ALA A 260 -10.00 -4.87 9.04
C ALA A 260 -10.35 -3.54 9.71
N THR A 261 -10.00 -2.44 9.05
CA THR A 261 -10.31 -1.07 9.48
C THR A 261 -11.04 -0.27 8.40
N VAL A 262 -11.33 -0.91 7.27
CA VAL A 262 -12.22 -0.38 6.22
C VAL A 262 -13.21 -1.46 5.78
N VAL A 263 -14.33 -1.00 5.22
CA VAL A 263 -15.31 -1.83 4.52
C VAL A 263 -15.30 -1.40 3.07
N GLN A 264 -14.98 -2.31 2.14
CA GLN A 264 -14.95 -1.98 0.72
C GLN A 264 -16.28 -2.26 0.04
N ASP A 265 -16.92 -1.22 -0.49
CA ASP A 265 -17.98 -1.33 -1.48
C ASP A 265 -17.38 -1.22 -2.89
N ARG A 266 -16.91 -2.38 -3.39
CA ARG A 266 -16.07 -2.45 -4.59
C ARG A 266 -16.81 -1.92 -5.81
N ASN A 267 -16.17 -1.01 -6.52
CA ASN A 267 -16.59 -0.55 -7.84
C ASN A 267 -16.71 -1.72 -8.86
N ASP A 268 -17.57 -1.57 -9.87
CA ASP A 268 -17.70 -2.55 -10.95
C ASP A 268 -16.39 -2.76 -11.71
N HIS A 269 -15.98 -4.01 -11.84
CA HIS A 269 -14.75 -4.41 -12.51
C HIS A 269 -15.02 -5.42 -13.62
N ASN A 270 -14.28 -5.33 -14.71
CA ASN A 270 -14.19 -6.40 -15.69
C ASN A 270 -13.17 -7.44 -15.22
N LEU A 271 -13.65 -8.52 -14.63
CA LEU A 271 -12.79 -9.56 -14.04
C LEU A 271 -11.85 -10.24 -15.05
N MET A 272 -12.23 -10.33 -16.32
CA MET A 272 -11.35 -10.89 -17.36
C MET A 272 -10.20 -9.93 -17.68
N ARG A 273 -10.45 -8.63 -17.62
CA ARG A 273 -9.38 -7.64 -17.74
C ARG A 273 -8.48 -7.61 -16.50
N ASP A 274 -9.08 -7.68 -15.29
CA ASP A 274 -8.30 -7.82 -14.06
C ASP A 274 -7.38 -9.05 -14.14
N PHE A 275 -7.89 -10.19 -14.65
CA PHE A 275 -7.09 -11.40 -14.86
C PHE A 275 -5.93 -11.17 -15.84
N GLU A 276 -6.19 -10.54 -16.99
CA GLU A 276 -5.15 -10.22 -17.98
C GLU A 276 -4.05 -9.34 -17.35
N ASP A 277 -4.46 -8.31 -16.62
CA ASP A 277 -3.54 -7.38 -15.95
C ASP A 277 -2.76 -8.04 -14.77
N GLU A 278 -3.27 -9.16 -14.21
CA GLU A 278 -2.63 -9.90 -13.11
C GLU A 278 -1.71 -11.04 -13.58
N VAL A 279 -1.75 -11.43 -14.86
CA VAL A 279 -0.93 -12.54 -15.38
C VAL A 279 0.56 -12.35 -15.12
N SER A 280 1.07 -11.12 -15.26
CA SER A 280 2.46 -10.81 -14.99
C SER A 280 2.86 -11.07 -13.53
N GLY A 281 1.94 -10.87 -12.58
CA GLY A 281 2.10 -11.19 -11.18
C GLY A 281 2.07 -12.69 -10.91
N TYR A 282 1.10 -13.42 -11.47
CA TYR A 282 1.03 -14.88 -11.32
C TYR A 282 2.30 -15.58 -11.76
N LEU A 283 2.89 -15.12 -12.86
CA LEU A 283 4.11 -15.71 -13.42
C LEU A 283 5.38 -15.15 -12.77
N GLY A 284 5.34 -13.92 -12.24
CA GLY A 284 6.52 -13.15 -11.86
C GLY A 284 6.80 -13.03 -10.35
N ASN A 285 5.78 -13.01 -9.49
CA ASN A 285 5.94 -12.62 -8.09
C ASN A 285 6.95 -13.49 -7.33
N ARG A 286 6.95 -14.81 -7.56
CA ARG A 286 7.94 -15.73 -6.96
C ARG A 286 9.36 -15.40 -7.45
N ARG A 287 9.53 -15.09 -8.72
CA ARG A 287 10.83 -14.71 -9.29
C ARG A 287 11.29 -13.35 -8.78
N ILE A 288 10.37 -12.39 -8.66
CA ILE A 288 10.66 -11.06 -8.07
C ILE A 288 11.17 -11.21 -6.65
N SER A 289 10.49 -12.00 -5.79
CA SER A 289 10.94 -12.19 -4.40
C SER A 289 12.34 -12.81 -4.32
N GLN A 290 12.67 -13.77 -5.19
CA GLN A 290 14.01 -14.37 -5.26
C GLN A 290 15.06 -13.32 -5.65
N ILE A 291 14.82 -12.55 -6.73
CA ILE A 291 15.72 -11.50 -7.18
C ILE A 291 15.97 -10.48 -6.06
N LEU A 292 14.89 -10.04 -5.38
CA LEU A 292 15.00 -9.08 -4.31
C LEU A 292 15.71 -9.66 -3.07
N ALA A 293 15.45 -10.92 -2.73
CA ALA A 293 16.13 -11.60 -1.61
C ALA A 293 17.65 -11.69 -1.82
N ASP A 294 18.08 -12.02 -3.05
CA ASP A 294 19.48 -12.16 -3.41
C ASP A 294 20.18 -10.82 -3.67
N LEU A 295 19.43 -9.72 -3.78
CA LEU A 295 19.97 -8.41 -4.10
C LEU A 295 20.78 -7.84 -2.92
N PRO A 296 22.06 -7.48 -3.10
CA PRO A 296 22.82 -6.80 -2.06
C PRO A 296 22.32 -5.35 -1.94
N ILE A 297 21.72 -5.01 -0.81
CA ILE A 297 21.34 -3.65 -0.44
C ILE A 297 22.00 -3.26 0.87
N LYS A 298 22.14 -1.94 1.11
CA LYS A 298 22.96 -1.45 2.22
C LYS A 298 22.22 -1.42 3.55
N GLY A 299 20.91 -1.13 3.50
CA GLY A 299 20.16 -0.80 4.70
C GLY A 299 20.58 0.54 5.34
N GLY A 300 19.84 0.95 6.37
CA GLY A 300 19.98 2.25 7.01
C GLY A 300 19.14 3.33 6.34
N ILE A 301 18.49 4.17 7.13
CA ILE A 301 17.53 5.20 6.68
C ILE A 301 18.13 6.10 5.59
N ASN A 302 19.39 6.50 5.73
CA ASN A 302 20.08 7.34 4.76
C ASN A 302 20.34 6.65 3.41
N ASN A 303 20.26 5.32 3.37
CA ASN A 303 20.47 4.54 2.16
C ASN A 303 19.17 4.15 1.45
N LEU A 304 17.98 4.44 2.02
CA LEU A 304 16.69 4.10 1.41
C LEU A 304 16.59 4.50 -0.06
N PRO A 305 16.97 5.73 -0.48
CA PRO A 305 16.93 6.10 -1.90
C PRO A 305 17.84 5.23 -2.79
N ALA A 306 19.02 4.87 -2.31
CA ALA A 306 19.96 4.04 -3.06
C ALA A 306 19.46 2.58 -3.14
N ASP A 307 18.90 2.05 -2.06
CA ASP A 307 18.34 0.71 -2.00
C ASP A 307 17.08 0.59 -2.87
N MET A 308 16.23 1.62 -2.92
CA MET A 308 15.11 1.68 -3.86
C MET A 308 15.57 1.65 -5.31
N ARG A 309 16.57 2.47 -5.68
CA ARG A 309 17.16 2.45 -7.03
C ARG A 309 17.70 1.07 -7.39
N ALA A 310 18.38 0.41 -6.47
CA ALA A 310 18.91 -0.93 -6.69
C ALA A 310 17.79 -1.96 -6.91
N CYS A 311 16.73 -1.94 -6.10
CA CYS A 311 15.58 -2.83 -6.25
C CYS A 311 14.87 -2.60 -7.60
N TYR A 312 14.51 -1.36 -7.93
CA TYR A 312 13.84 -1.09 -9.21
C TYR A 312 14.75 -1.34 -10.42
N ALA A 313 16.06 -1.08 -10.34
CA ALA A 313 17.00 -1.45 -11.39
C ALA A 313 17.03 -2.96 -11.62
N ALA A 314 16.95 -3.77 -10.56
CA ALA A 314 16.86 -5.22 -10.69
C ALA A 314 15.54 -5.66 -11.36
N LEU A 315 14.41 -5.03 -11.04
CA LEU A 315 13.13 -5.31 -11.68
C LEU A 315 13.13 -4.90 -13.17
N VAL A 316 13.70 -3.75 -13.52
CA VAL A 316 13.87 -3.30 -14.90
C VAL A 316 14.80 -4.26 -15.66
N GLY A 317 15.94 -4.62 -15.09
CA GLY A 317 16.91 -5.54 -15.71
C GLY A 317 16.36 -6.94 -15.96
N ASN A 318 15.29 -7.33 -15.24
CA ASN A 318 14.58 -8.59 -15.45
C ASN A 318 13.24 -8.42 -16.20
N SER A 319 12.98 -7.25 -16.77
CA SER A 319 11.80 -6.93 -17.60
C SER A 319 10.44 -7.05 -16.88
N PHE A 320 10.41 -6.91 -15.56
CA PHE A 320 9.17 -6.80 -14.81
C PHE A 320 8.60 -5.38 -14.89
N VAL A 321 9.47 -4.39 -14.85
CA VAL A 321 9.13 -2.96 -14.92
C VAL A 321 9.82 -2.35 -16.14
N GLY A 322 9.17 -1.42 -16.82
CA GLY A 322 9.74 -0.71 -17.97
C GLY A 322 10.91 0.18 -17.60
N ALA A 323 11.82 0.43 -18.55
CA ALA A 323 13.03 1.24 -18.33
C ALA A 323 12.72 2.70 -17.96
N GLU A 324 11.57 3.20 -18.35
CA GLU A 324 11.04 4.53 -18.04
C GLU A 324 10.82 4.75 -16.55
N GLU A 325 10.77 3.66 -15.77
CA GLU A 325 10.61 3.72 -14.31
C GLU A 325 11.81 4.39 -13.63
N GLN A 326 13.03 4.18 -14.13
CA GLN A 326 14.24 4.73 -13.50
C GLN A 326 14.19 6.26 -13.37
N PRO A 327 14.00 7.04 -14.47
CA PRO A 327 13.91 8.49 -14.37
C PRO A 327 12.68 8.97 -13.57
N LEU A 328 11.59 8.19 -13.54
CA LEU A 328 10.42 8.51 -12.75
C LEU A 328 10.69 8.34 -11.25
N LEU A 329 11.32 7.25 -10.85
CA LEU A 329 11.79 7.03 -9.48
C LEU A 329 12.79 8.10 -9.03
N ASP A 330 13.76 8.47 -9.89
CA ASP A 330 14.72 9.53 -9.59
C ASP A 330 14.01 10.85 -9.30
N ALA A 331 13.04 11.22 -10.14
CA ALA A 331 12.25 12.43 -9.92
C ALA A 331 11.48 12.39 -8.58
N TYR A 332 10.90 11.25 -8.21
CA TYR A 332 10.23 11.07 -6.92
C TYR A 332 11.19 11.26 -5.74
N LEU A 333 12.37 10.62 -5.81
CA LEU A 333 13.37 10.69 -4.74
C LEU A 333 14.00 12.09 -4.62
N ASP A 334 14.19 12.78 -5.74
CA ASP A 334 14.69 14.16 -5.76
C ASP A 334 13.65 15.14 -5.19
N ASP A 335 12.37 14.96 -5.53
CA ASP A 335 11.30 15.77 -4.94
C ASP A 335 11.16 15.48 -3.44
N LEU A 336 11.26 14.22 -3.02
CA LEU A 336 11.25 13.81 -1.62
C LEU A 336 12.39 14.49 -0.82
N ALA A 337 13.61 14.50 -1.36
CA ALA A 337 14.78 15.11 -0.71
C ALA A 337 14.60 16.62 -0.47
N ARG A 338 13.70 17.29 -1.21
CA ARG A 338 13.37 18.72 -1.04
C ARG A 338 12.24 18.98 -0.06
N THR A 339 11.58 17.94 0.44
CA THR A 339 10.46 18.07 1.40
C THR A 339 10.93 18.01 2.85
N GLY A 340 12.16 17.58 3.11
CA GLY A 340 12.78 17.41 4.45
C GLY A 340 13.53 18.62 4.96
#